data_462775eeb304455d44d34e4ab526d4fc
#
_entry.id   462775eeb304455d44d34e4ab526d4fc
#
_cell.length_a   1.000
_cell.length_b   1.000
_cell.length_c   1.000
_cell.angle_alpha   90.00
_cell.angle_beta   90.00
_cell.angle_gamma   90.00
#
_symmetry.space_group_name_H-M   'P 1'
#
loop_
_entity.id
_entity.type
_entity.pdbx_description
1 polymer ?
#
loop_
_entity_poly.entity_id
_entity_poly.type
_entity_poly.pdbx_seq_one_letter_code
_entity_poly.pdbx_strand_id
1 'polypeptide(L)'
;MPIKVLFCFVVLYTTWILKGNSQQVLQWRGTDRTGVFQESNLLKSWPEGGPALLWEFDGLGNGYSSPVITSTMIYVNGEVDTISYMFALDLSGKFLWKVEIGKEWTLSYPGSRSTPTIVDDLIYVTAGWGTVACLEAKTGKERWSIDMVKDFHGPINRFGFSESLLVEGDKVFCAPGGIDSNVVALDRFTGRIKWICKGLGEMTSYCSPQLIKLQARNIFVTFSKNALLGIDTKDGALLWSHKQDGNGDVHVNTPLFEDGYIYYITGDGSGSVKLKLSNDGTTITEVWKNSACDNTMGGFIKLDNYIYTASYGKRIWYIQDVTTGKLVDSIKFDKGTTNLADSLLYLYNEKGQMGIFKPVGPKMKMVSSFKITRGTKAHFAHPVICNGILYVRHGKSLLAYDIKEK
;
A
#
# COMPACT_ATOMS: atom_id res chain seq x y z
N MET A 1 20.59 73.53 27.95
CA MET A 1 21.03 72.15 28.09
C MET A 1 19.94 71.24 27.50
N PRO A 2 20.11 70.61 26.38
CA PRO A 2 19.10 69.65 25.81
C PRO A 2 19.39 68.25 26.35
N ILE A 3 18.35 67.64 26.91
CA ILE A 3 18.34 66.25 27.38
C ILE A 3 18.30 65.29 26.15
N LYS A 4 19.35 64.44 25.96
CA LYS A 4 19.37 63.42 24.99
C LYS A 4 18.65 62.19 25.57
N VAL A 5 17.49 61.82 24.98
CA VAL A 5 16.78 60.57 25.25
C VAL A 5 17.38 59.46 24.36
N LEU A 6 17.96 58.46 25.02
CA LEU A 6 18.54 57.29 24.37
C LEU A 6 17.43 56.25 24.21
N PHE A 7 16.97 56.00 22.97
CA PHE A 7 16.07 54.90 22.67
C PHE A 7 16.87 53.60 22.51
N CYS A 8 16.75 52.67 23.46
CA CYS A 8 17.22 51.30 23.33
C CYS A 8 16.19 50.49 22.52
N PHE A 9 16.55 50.14 21.31
CA PHE A 9 15.81 49.16 20.54
C PHE A 9 16.16 47.74 21.03
N VAL A 10 15.23 47.08 21.72
CA VAL A 10 15.34 45.64 22.04
C VAL A 10 14.82 44.87 20.82
N VAL A 11 15.73 44.29 20.04
CA VAL A 11 15.37 43.36 18.95
C VAL A 11 15.08 42.00 19.58
N LEU A 12 13.80 41.67 19.72
CA LEU A 12 13.35 40.31 20.07
C LEU A 12 13.55 39.39 18.87
N TYR A 13 14.59 38.57 18.89
CA TYR A 13 14.74 37.44 17.99
C TYR A 13 13.74 36.36 18.39
N THR A 14 12.59 36.29 17.71
CA THR A 14 11.71 35.13 17.76
C THR A 14 12.33 34.02 16.92
N THR A 15 13.01 33.09 17.56
CA THR A 15 13.40 31.83 16.93
C THR A 15 12.14 31.01 16.67
N TRP A 16 11.68 31.01 15.40
CA TRP A 16 10.71 30.06 14.93
C TRP A 16 11.39 28.68 14.90
N ILE A 17 11.13 27.89 15.93
CA ILE A 17 11.44 26.46 15.89
C ILE A 17 10.46 25.87 14.86
N LEU A 18 10.92 25.70 13.63
CA LEU A 18 10.23 24.84 12.66
C LEU A 18 10.18 23.43 13.28
N LYS A 19 9.08 23.09 13.94
CA LYS A 19 8.75 21.70 14.23
C LYS A 19 8.64 21.02 12.87
N GLY A 20 9.69 20.35 12.46
CA GLY A 20 9.63 19.46 11.32
C GLY A 20 8.46 18.49 11.57
N ASN A 21 7.40 18.58 10.76
CA ASN A 21 6.34 17.60 10.82
C ASN A 21 6.97 16.23 10.53
N SER A 22 7.02 15.36 11.54
CA SER A 22 7.42 13.97 11.37
C SER A 22 6.54 13.36 10.29
N GLN A 23 7.15 12.82 9.25
CA GLN A 23 6.42 12.15 8.19
C GLN A 23 5.67 10.96 8.77
N GLN A 24 4.49 10.66 8.22
CA GLN A 24 3.64 9.55 8.63
C GLN A 24 3.30 8.69 7.42
N VAL A 25 3.16 7.40 7.63
CA VAL A 25 2.67 6.44 6.62
C VAL A 25 1.43 5.77 7.18
N LEU A 26 0.26 6.28 6.81
CA LEU A 26 -1.02 5.96 7.45
C LEU A 26 -1.84 4.91 6.71
N GLN A 27 -1.33 4.41 5.58
CA GLN A 27 -2.02 3.42 4.76
C GLN A 27 -1.05 2.66 3.85
N TRP A 28 -1.59 1.69 3.14
CA TRP A 28 -0.91 0.87 2.14
C TRP A 28 -0.13 1.72 1.14
N ARG A 29 1.19 1.45 1.02
CA ARG A 29 2.11 2.06 0.05
C ARG A 29 2.20 3.59 0.11
N GLY A 30 2.04 4.19 1.31
CA GLY A 30 2.20 5.64 1.52
C GLY A 30 0.94 6.46 1.22
N THR A 31 1.09 7.77 1.25
CA THR A 31 -0.03 8.74 1.21
C THR A 31 -0.96 8.55 0.01
N ASP A 32 -0.38 8.30 -1.17
CA ASP A 32 -1.14 8.17 -2.42
C ASP A 32 -1.23 6.72 -2.93
N ARG A 33 -0.84 5.75 -2.11
CA ARG A 33 -0.82 4.31 -2.43
C ARG A 33 0.09 3.93 -3.60
N THR A 34 1.05 4.77 -3.92
CA THR A 34 1.94 4.61 -5.07
C THR A 34 3.24 3.86 -4.76
N GLY A 35 3.61 3.74 -3.47
CA GLY A 35 4.91 3.23 -3.06
C GLY A 35 6.03 4.26 -3.16
N VAL A 36 5.66 5.53 -3.34
CA VAL A 36 6.59 6.67 -3.31
C VAL A 36 6.56 7.29 -1.92
N PHE A 37 7.71 7.29 -1.24
CA PHE A 37 7.88 7.90 0.07
C PHE A 37 8.64 9.21 -0.09
N GLN A 38 8.09 10.30 0.47
CA GLN A 38 8.65 11.66 0.37
C GLN A 38 9.80 11.82 1.38
N GLU A 39 10.89 11.11 1.16
CA GLU A 39 12.08 11.11 2.00
C GLU A 39 13.26 11.77 1.28
N SER A 40 14.22 12.24 2.05
CA SER A 40 15.48 12.80 1.56
C SER A 40 16.62 12.49 2.52
N ASN A 41 17.85 12.69 2.08
CA ASN A 41 19.05 12.42 2.89
C ASN A 41 19.13 10.96 3.36
N LEU A 42 18.79 10.03 2.47
CA LEU A 42 18.91 8.61 2.71
C LEU A 42 20.25 8.07 2.16
N LEU A 43 20.72 6.97 2.74
CA LEU A 43 21.89 6.24 2.25
C LEU A 43 21.76 5.97 0.75
N LYS A 44 22.77 6.36 -0.03
CA LYS A 44 22.80 6.14 -1.48
C LYS A 44 23.30 4.74 -1.85
N SER A 45 23.93 4.04 -0.90
CA SER A 45 24.34 2.63 -0.98
C SER A 45 24.30 2.01 0.40
N TRP A 46 24.07 0.70 0.45
CA TRP A 46 24.17 -0.04 1.71
C TRP A 46 25.63 -0.18 2.12
N PRO A 47 25.98 0.04 3.39
CA PRO A 47 27.29 -0.32 3.92
C PRO A 47 27.50 -1.84 3.88
N GLU A 48 28.72 -2.28 4.07
CA GLU A 48 29.05 -3.71 4.18
C GLU A 48 28.22 -4.36 5.29
N GLY A 49 27.56 -5.47 4.99
CA GLY A 49 26.65 -6.16 5.91
C GLY A 49 25.24 -5.57 6.00
N GLY A 50 24.95 -4.45 5.33
CA GLY A 50 23.65 -3.74 5.36
C GLY A 50 23.60 -2.57 6.34
N PRO A 51 22.48 -1.83 6.37
CA PRO A 51 22.28 -0.71 7.29
C PRO A 51 22.15 -1.18 8.73
N ALA A 52 22.40 -0.29 9.69
CA ALA A 52 22.32 -0.59 11.12
C ALA A 52 20.91 -0.99 11.52
N LEU A 53 20.74 -2.14 12.13
CA LEU A 53 19.47 -2.57 12.74
C LEU A 53 19.27 -1.77 14.05
N LEU A 54 18.21 -0.97 14.11
CA LEU A 54 17.85 -0.22 15.30
C LEU A 54 17.16 -1.12 16.33
N TRP A 55 16.18 -1.90 15.87
CA TRP A 55 15.44 -2.84 16.70
C TRP A 55 14.73 -3.91 15.87
N GLU A 56 14.34 -4.97 16.55
CA GLU A 56 13.50 -6.05 16.03
C GLU A 56 12.38 -6.34 17.02
N PHE A 57 11.14 -6.48 16.54
CA PHE A 57 10.03 -7.05 17.29
C PHE A 57 9.60 -8.35 16.62
N ASP A 58 9.66 -9.45 17.33
CA ASP A 58 9.51 -10.82 16.81
C ASP A 58 8.22 -11.50 17.35
N GLY A 59 7.21 -10.72 17.69
CA GLY A 59 5.96 -11.19 18.30
C GLY A 59 4.70 -11.06 17.46
N LEU A 60 4.82 -10.71 16.16
CA LEU A 60 3.65 -10.39 15.33
C LEU A 60 2.82 -11.60 14.89
N GLY A 61 3.34 -12.82 15.01
CA GLY A 61 2.73 -13.95 14.34
C GLY A 61 2.94 -13.91 12.82
N ASN A 62 2.29 -14.79 12.08
CA ASN A 62 2.47 -14.86 10.62
C ASN A 62 1.84 -13.68 9.91
N GLY A 63 2.46 -13.22 8.83
CA GLY A 63 1.84 -12.19 7.98
C GLY A 63 2.77 -11.54 6.98
N TYR A 64 2.14 -10.79 6.08
CA TYR A 64 2.73 -10.13 4.92
C TYR A 64 2.29 -8.67 4.79
N SER A 65 1.48 -8.16 5.73
CA SER A 65 1.06 -6.76 5.76
C SER A 65 2.22 -5.82 6.04
N SER A 66 2.16 -4.61 5.54
CA SER A 66 3.10 -3.55 5.88
C SER A 66 2.72 -2.90 7.21
N PRO A 67 3.68 -2.37 7.98
CA PRO A 67 3.36 -1.49 9.09
C PRO A 67 2.83 -0.14 8.59
N VAL A 68 2.00 0.52 9.41
CA VAL A 68 1.69 1.95 9.28
C VAL A 68 2.29 2.70 10.45
N ILE A 69 2.77 3.90 10.18
CA ILE A 69 3.61 4.69 11.09
C ILE A 69 2.95 6.04 11.32
N THR A 70 2.56 6.31 12.55
CA THR A 70 2.09 7.63 13.00
C THR A 70 3.24 8.42 13.62
N SER A 71 2.97 9.61 14.12
CA SER A 71 3.96 10.41 14.85
C SER A 71 4.41 9.76 16.17
N THR A 72 3.69 8.77 16.70
CA THR A 72 3.95 8.18 18.03
C THR A 72 3.91 6.67 18.09
N MET A 73 3.28 6.00 17.13
CA MET A 73 2.99 4.58 17.19
C MET A 73 3.15 3.90 15.82
N ILE A 74 3.40 2.61 15.87
CA ILE A 74 3.45 1.71 14.73
C ILE A 74 2.32 0.69 14.88
N TYR A 75 1.55 0.47 13.81
CA TYR A 75 0.50 -0.54 13.78
C TYR A 75 0.74 -1.54 12.67
N VAL A 76 0.54 -2.80 12.99
CA VAL A 76 0.68 -3.91 12.04
C VAL A 76 -0.20 -5.06 12.49
N ASN A 77 -0.91 -5.71 11.57
CA ASN A 77 -1.68 -6.90 11.92
C ASN A 77 -0.87 -8.19 11.70
N GLY A 78 -1.23 -9.25 12.41
CA GLY A 78 -0.56 -10.54 12.31
C GLY A 78 -1.44 -11.69 12.76
N GLU A 79 -1.18 -12.89 12.25
CA GLU A 79 -1.92 -14.10 12.58
C GLU A 79 -1.22 -14.87 13.69
N VAL A 80 -1.96 -15.14 14.76
CA VAL A 80 -1.56 -16.01 15.85
C VAL A 80 -2.69 -17.02 16.07
N ASP A 81 -2.39 -18.29 15.99
CA ASP A 81 -3.34 -19.40 16.25
C ASP A 81 -4.67 -19.23 15.46
N THR A 82 -4.58 -18.96 14.18
CA THR A 82 -5.71 -18.76 13.25
C THR A 82 -6.51 -17.46 13.41
N ILE A 83 -6.11 -16.60 14.34
CA ILE A 83 -6.77 -15.32 14.61
C ILE A 83 -5.88 -14.17 14.12
N SER A 84 -6.49 -13.21 13.47
CA SER A 84 -5.87 -11.92 13.11
C SER A 84 -5.90 -10.98 14.31
N TYR A 85 -4.74 -10.44 14.66
CA TYR A 85 -4.59 -9.42 15.70
C TYR A 85 -4.04 -8.13 15.11
N MET A 86 -4.52 -6.99 15.59
CA MET A 86 -3.85 -5.70 15.45
C MET A 86 -2.84 -5.55 16.59
N PHE A 87 -1.59 -5.28 16.25
CA PHE A 87 -0.52 -4.96 17.18
C PHE A 87 -0.20 -3.47 17.10
N ALA A 88 0.05 -2.87 18.26
CA ALA A 88 0.59 -1.54 18.40
C ALA A 88 1.93 -1.56 19.13
N LEU A 89 2.90 -0.88 18.55
CA LEU A 89 4.23 -0.68 19.09
C LEU A 89 4.49 0.83 19.23
N ASP A 90 5.39 1.23 20.11
CA ASP A 90 5.96 2.58 20.02
C ASP A 90 7.02 2.66 18.91
N LEU A 91 7.55 3.84 18.64
CA LEU A 91 8.54 4.03 17.56
C LEU A 91 9.89 3.36 17.86
N SER A 92 10.14 2.95 19.10
CA SER A 92 11.33 2.17 19.48
C SER A 92 11.14 0.66 19.33
N GLY A 93 9.97 0.21 18.84
CA GLY A 93 9.64 -1.20 18.67
C GLY A 93 9.11 -1.89 19.93
N LYS A 94 8.87 -1.14 21.01
CA LYS A 94 8.30 -1.71 22.26
C LYS A 94 6.82 -1.99 22.07
N PHE A 95 6.41 -3.21 22.43
CA PHE A 95 5.00 -3.62 22.42
C PHE A 95 4.16 -2.79 23.40
N LEU A 96 3.01 -2.31 22.92
CA LEU A 96 2.05 -1.54 23.71
C LEU A 96 0.77 -2.34 23.97
N TRP A 97 0.12 -2.81 22.91
CA TRP A 97 -1.10 -3.61 23.02
C TRP A 97 -1.33 -4.45 21.75
N LYS A 98 -2.17 -5.46 21.88
CA LYS A 98 -2.78 -6.19 20.77
C LYS A 98 -4.25 -6.42 21.01
N VAL A 99 -5.05 -6.48 19.93
CA VAL A 99 -6.49 -6.77 19.98
C VAL A 99 -6.86 -7.72 18.84
N GLU A 100 -7.78 -8.62 19.11
CA GLU A 100 -8.35 -9.50 18.10
C GLU A 100 -9.16 -8.71 17.07
N ILE A 101 -9.02 -9.07 15.77
CA ILE A 101 -9.79 -8.54 14.67
C ILE A 101 -10.85 -9.55 14.24
N GLY A 102 -10.46 -10.82 14.10
CA GLY A 102 -11.29 -11.90 13.63
C GLY A 102 -10.48 -13.07 13.08
N LYS A 103 -11.15 -14.04 12.48
CA LYS A 103 -10.49 -15.23 11.93
C LYS A 103 -9.58 -14.86 10.76
N GLU A 104 -8.35 -15.43 10.74
CA GLU A 104 -7.37 -15.18 9.69
C GLU A 104 -7.29 -16.35 8.70
N TRP A 105 -6.88 -16.05 7.45
CA TRP A 105 -6.67 -17.04 6.42
C TRP A 105 -5.41 -17.87 6.67
N THR A 106 -5.57 -19.19 6.81
CA THR A 106 -4.48 -20.12 7.13
C THR A 106 -4.38 -21.32 6.18
N LEU A 107 -5.30 -21.46 5.21
CA LEU A 107 -5.35 -22.60 4.30
C LEU A 107 -4.18 -22.61 3.29
N SER A 108 -3.70 -21.42 2.91
CA SER A 108 -2.55 -21.26 2.02
C SER A 108 -1.80 -19.99 2.38
N TYR A 109 -0.46 -20.04 2.41
CA TYR A 109 0.36 -18.91 2.85
C TYR A 109 -0.20 -18.28 4.14
N PRO A 110 -0.23 -19.00 5.28
CA PRO A 110 -0.83 -18.50 6.51
C PRO A 110 -0.31 -17.14 6.92
N GLY A 111 -1.23 -16.23 7.32
CA GLY A 111 -0.86 -14.93 7.86
C GLY A 111 -1.63 -13.75 7.29
N SER A 112 -1.69 -12.70 8.08
CA SER A 112 -2.41 -11.45 7.75
C SER A 112 -1.78 -10.71 6.56
N ARG A 113 -2.61 -10.21 5.64
CA ARG A 113 -2.16 -9.56 4.39
C ARG A 113 -2.57 -8.10 4.28
N SER A 114 -3.75 -7.75 4.78
CA SER A 114 -4.27 -6.39 4.75
C SER A 114 -3.35 -5.44 5.54
N THR A 115 -2.95 -4.33 4.97
CA THR A 115 -2.29 -3.25 5.71
C THR A 115 -3.37 -2.36 6.31
N PRO A 116 -3.31 -2.01 7.60
CA PRO A 116 -4.29 -1.13 8.21
C PRO A 116 -4.28 0.27 7.57
N THR A 117 -5.41 0.96 7.62
CA THR A 117 -5.54 2.36 7.22
C THR A 117 -5.92 3.18 8.44
N ILE A 118 -5.20 4.27 8.69
CA ILE A 118 -5.46 5.18 9.80
C ILE A 118 -5.97 6.51 9.28
N VAL A 119 -7.12 6.94 9.80
CA VAL A 119 -7.68 8.27 9.55
C VAL A 119 -8.14 8.83 10.89
N ASP A 120 -7.62 9.98 11.25
CA ASP A 120 -7.77 10.58 12.58
C ASP A 120 -7.30 9.59 13.67
N ASP A 121 -8.12 9.30 14.64
CA ASP A 121 -7.84 8.38 15.75
C ASP A 121 -8.43 6.97 15.53
N LEU A 122 -8.74 6.60 14.29
CA LEU A 122 -9.38 5.32 13.95
C LEU A 122 -8.52 4.49 13.00
N ILE A 123 -8.49 3.18 13.25
CA ILE A 123 -7.84 2.17 12.43
C ILE A 123 -8.92 1.36 11.71
N TYR A 124 -8.75 1.17 10.42
CA TYR A 124 -9.61 0.30 9.59
C TYR A 124 -8.78 -0.85 9.05
N VAL A 125 -9.24 -2.08 9.23
CA VAL A 125 -8.48 -3.29 8.87
C VAL A 125 -9.40 -4.44 8.47
N THR A 126 -8.89 -5.32 7.60
CA THR A 126 -9.57 -6.54 7.16
C THR A 126 -8.81 -7.77 7.65
N ALA A 127 -9.50 -8.76 8.20
CA ALA A 127 -8.98 -10.10 8.46
C ALA A 127 -9.27 -11.04 7.28
N GLY A 128 -8.47 -12.08 7.12
CA GLY A 128 -8.47 -12.94 5.93
C GLY A 128 -9.78 -13.70 5.66
N TRP A 129 -10.63 -13.91 6.66
CA TRP A 129 -11.97 -14.51 6.49
C TRP A 129 -13.09 -13.48 6.30
N GLY A 130 -12.75 -12.19 6.15
CA GLY A 130 -13.72 -11.18 5.73
C GLY A 130 -14.23 -10.29 6.85
N THR A 131 -13.74 -10.39 8.08
CA THR A 131 -14.04 -9.39 9.11
C THR A 131 -13.40 -8.06 8.73
N VAL A 132 -14.20 -6.99 8.70
CA VAL A 132 -13.74 -5.60 8.61
C VAL A 132 -14.00 -4.95 9.97
N ALA A 133 -12.97 -4.38 10.56
CA ALA A 133 -13.06 -3.76 11.88
C ALA A 133 -12.59 -2.30 11.87
N CYS A 134 -13.26 -1.48 12.68
CA CYS A 134 -12.83 -0.13 13.06
C CYS A 134 -12.43 -0.13 14.54
N LEU A 135 -11.20 0.27 14.81
CA LEU A 135 -10.61 0.29 16.15
C LEU A 135 -10.19 1.71 16.54
N GLU A 136 -10.19 2.03 17.82
CA GLU A 136 -9.55 3.23 18.35
C GLU A 136 -8.03 3.07 18.29
N ALA A 137 -7.34 3.99 17.64
CA ALA A 137 -5.89 3.89 17.45
C ALA A 137 -5.11 3.86 18.77
N LYS A 138 -5.53 4.61 19.77
CA LYS A 138 -4.83 4.71 21.06
C LYS A 138 -4.94 3.45 21.91
N THR A 139 -6.08 2.76 21.87
CA THR A 139 -6.43 1.70 22.83
C THR A 139 -6.64 0.32 22.20
N GLY A 140 -6.86 0.26 20.87
CA GLY A 140 -7.29 -0.93 20.17
C GLY A 140 -8.77 -1.30 20.40
N LYS A 141 -9.52 -0.49 21.15
CA LYS A 141 -10.94 -0.79 21.43
C LYS A 141 -11.74 -0.80 20.13
N GLU A 142 -12.48 -1.88 19.89
CA GLU A 142 -13.38 -1.98 18.76
C GLU A 142 -14.53 -0.97 18.88
N ARG A 143 -14.78 -0.24 17.79
CA ARG A 143 -15.93 0.66 17.62
C ARG A 143 -17.08 -0.04 16.93
N TRP A 144 -16.76 -0.76 15.88
CA TRP A 144 -17.66 -1.60 15.11
C TRP A 144 -16.89 -2.62 14.29
N SER A 145 -17.55 -3.71 13.94
CA SER A 145 -17.09 -4.69 12.97
C SER A 145 -18.26 -5.21 12.14
N ILE A 146 -17.94 -5.68 10.91
CA ILE A 146 -18.85 -6.38 10.01
C ILE A 146 -18.13 -7.61 9.44
N ASP A 147 -18.89 -8.53 8.92
CA ASP A 147 -18.41 -9.74 8.26
C ASP A 147 -18.84 -9.75 6.79
N MET A 148 -17.89 -9.58 5.87
CA MET A 148 -18.16 -9.49 4.43
C MET A 148 -18.84 -10.76 3.88
N VAL A 149 -18.58 -11.92 4.46
CA VAL A 149 -19.18 -13.20 4.04
C VAL A 149 -20.61 -13.33 4.57
N LYS A 150 -20.79 -13.05 5.87
CA LYS A 150 -22.07 -13.23 6.55
C LYS A 150 -23.08 -12.12 6.21
N ASP A 151 -22.63 -10.87 6.23
CA ASP A 151 -23.51 -9.70 6.11
C ASP A 151 -23.79 -9.31 4.65
N PHE A 152 -22.88 -9.67 3.73
CA PHE A 152 -22.96 -9.31 2.31
C PHE A 152 -22.92 -10.50 1.35
N HIS A 153 -22.90 -11.74 1.86
CA HIS A 153 -22.79 -12.98 1.06
C HIS A 153 -21.55 -12.99 0.13
N GLY A 154 -20.47 -12.31 0.55
CA GLY A 154 -19.23 -12.24 -0.21
C GLY A 154 -18.60 -13.63 -0.35
N PRO A 155 -18.29 -14.06 -1.57
CA PRO A 155 -17.63 -15.35 -1.78
C PRO A 155 -16.18 -15.27 -1.33
N ILE A 156 -15.70 -16.31 -0.63
CA ILE A 156 -14.31 -16.37 -0.19
C ILE A 156 -13.41 -16.77 -1.34
N ASN A 157 -12.41 -15.94 -1.63
CA ASN A 157 -11.40 -16.22 -2.63
C ASN A 157 -10.40 -17.30 -2.19
N ARG A 158 -9.67 -17.86 -3.16
CA ARG A 158 -8.63 -18.91 -2.97
C ARG A 158 -7.57 -18.56 -1.92
N PHE A 159 -7.28 -17.27 -1.71
CA PHE A 159 -6.29 -16.77 -0.74
C PHE A 159 -6.90 -15.90 0.36
N GLY A 160 -8.22 -15.94 0.55
CA GLY A 160 -8.95 -15.09 1.49
C GLY A 160 -8.99 -13.63 1.07
N PHE A 161 -9.44 -12.76 1.99
CA PHE A 161 -9.45 -11.32 1.79
C PHE A 161 -8.09 -10.70 2.13
N SER A 162 -7.63 -9.73 1.34
CA SER A 162 -6.30 -9.11 1.53
C SER A 162 -6.26 -7.62 1.26
N GLU A 163 -7.39 -7.01 0.88
CA GLU A 163 -7.41 -5.58 0.57
C GLU A 163 -7.07 -4.73 1.79
N SER A 164 -6.28 -3.68 1.56
CA SER A 164 -6.08 -2.60 2.51
C SER A 164 -7.14 -1.53 2.25
N LEU A 165 -8.02 -1.32 3.22
CA LEU A 165 -9.22 -0.50 3.07
C LEU A 165 -8.89 0.94 2.68
N LEU A 166 -9.76 1.55 1.89
CA LEU A 166 -9.69 2.96 1.53
C LEU A 166 -10.74 3.75 2.30
N VAL A 167 -10.36 4.93 2.78
CA VAL A 167 -11.25 5.86 3.47
C VAL A 167 -11.31 7.17 2.68
N GLU A 168 -12.52 7.69 2.50
CA GLU A 168 -12.76 8.99 1.87
C GLU A 168 -13.91 9.70 2.57
N GLY A 169 -13.60 10.88 3.15
CA GLY A 169 -14.58 11.65 3.91
C GLY A 169 -15.13 10.86 5.10
N ASP A 170 -16.43 10.63 5.08
CA ASP A 170 -17.15 9.88 6.09
C ASP A 170 -17.37 8.38 5.72
N LYS A 171 -16.71 7.90 4.67
CA LYS A 171 -16.86 6.53 4.15
C LYS A 171 -15.58 5.71 4.27
N VAL A 172 -15.75 4.44 4.60
CA VAL A 172 -14.77 3.38 4.38
C VAL A 172 -15.33 2.39 3.37
N PHE A 173 -14.51 1.96 2.42
CA PHE A 173 -14.91 1.06 1.35
C PHE A 173 -14.33 -0.31 1.58
N CYS A 174 -15.13 -1.34 1.35
CA CYS A 174 -14.71 -2.74 1.29
C CYS A 174 -15.31 -3.44 0.07
N ALA A 175 -14.66 -4.50 -0.39
CA ALA A 175 -15.07 -5.26 -1.56
C ALA A 175 -15.43 -6.71 -1.19
N PRO A 176 -16.65 -6.97 -0.67
CA PRO A 176 -17.09 -8.32 -0.38
C PRO A 176 -17.06 -9.23 -1.63
N GLY A 177 -17.34 -8.67 -2.80
CA GLY A 177 -17.57 -9.43 -4.01
C GLY A 177 -18.95 -10.09 -4.04
N GLY A 178 -19.27 -10.75 -5.14
CA GLY A 178 -20.54 -11.46 -5.29
C GLY A 178 -21.63 -10.66 -6.02
N ILE A 179 -22.76 -11.31 -6.21
CA ILE A 179 -23.79 -10.85 -7.16
C ILE A 179 -24.54 -9.60 -6.69
N ASP A 180 -24.64 -9.41 -5.38
CA ASP A 180 -25.45 -8.32 -4.81
C ASP A 180 -24.63 -7.18 -4.22
N SER A 181 -23.36 -7.41 -3.88
CA SER A 181 -22.54 -6.47 -3.10
C SER A 181 -21.06 -6.53 -3.49
N ASN A 182 -20.75 -6.21 -4.76
CA ASN A 182 -19.38 -6.28 -5.24
C ASN A 182 -18.47 -5.30 -4.48
N VAL A 183 -18.94 -4.07 -4.23
CA VAL A 183 -18.28 -3.06 -3.39
C VAL A 183 -19.33 -2.39 -2.48
N VAL A 184 -18.95 -2.12 -1.24
CA VAL A 184 -19.78 -1.50 -0.23
C VAL A 184 -19.08 -0.30 0.36
N ALA A 185 -19.79 0.82 0.53
CA ALA A 185 -19.37 1.92 1.37
C ALA A 185 -20.12 1.87 2.70
N LEU A 186 -19.34 1.92 3.76
CA LEU A 186 -19.84 2.01 5.13
C LEU A 186 -19.56 3.40 5.68
N ASP A 187 -20.43 3.89 6.55
CA ASP A 187 -20.14 5.02 7.41
C ASP A 187 -18.97 4.65 8.32
N ARG A 188 -17.86 5.37 8.19
CA ARG A 188 -16.61 5.01 8.86
C ARG A 188 -16.68 5.05 10.39
N PHE A 189 -17.63 5.77 10.97
CA PHE A 189 -17.80 5.91 12.43
C PHE A 189 -18.69 4.84 13.04
N THR A 190 -19.65 4.32 12.26
CA THR A 190 -20.71 3.44 12.77
C THR A 190 -20.78 2.06 12.12
N GLY A 191 -20.08 1.85 10.99
CA GLY A 191 -20.17 0.62 10.19
C GLY A 191 -21.47 0.45 9.41
N ARG A 192 -22.39 1.43 9.43
CA ARG A 192 -23.66 1.35 8.71
C ARG A 192 -23.46 1.53 7.22
N ILE A 193 -24.22 0.80 6.42
CA ILE A 193 -24.18 0.88 4.96
C ILE A 193 -24.61 2.28 4.50
N LYS A 194 -23.80 2.92 3.67
CA LYS A 194 -24.13 4.15 2.94
C LYS A 194 -24.66 3.85 1.55
N TRP A 195 -24.00 2.94 0.85
CA TRP A 195 -24.42 2.43 -0.45
C TRP A 195 -23.78 1.06 -0.76
N ILE A 196 -24.37 0.35 -1.71
CA ILE A 196 -23.89 -0.91 -2.25
C ILE A 196 -23.80 -0.80 -3.76
N CYS A 197 -22.64 -1.15 -4.33
CA CYS A 197 -22.44 -1.31 -5.76
C CYS A 197 -22.44 -2.80 -6.12
N LYS A 198 -23.35 -3.23 -7.00
CA LYS A 198 -23.37 -4.61 -7.50
C LYS A 198 -22.20 -4.92 -8.45
N GLY A 199 -21.57 -3.86 -9.00
CA GLY A 199 -20.47 -4.00 -9.95
C GLY A 199 -20.85 -4.90 -11.12
N LEU A 200 -20.03 -5.92 -11.37
CA LEU A 200 -20.32 -6.96 -12.37
C LEU A 200 -20.83 -8.28 -11.75
N GLY A 201 -21.13 -8.30 -10.45
CA GLY A 201 -21.58 -9.49 -9.76
C GLY A 201 -20.49 -10.57 -9.58
N GLU A 202 -19.24 -10.20 -9.70
CA GLU A 202 -18.09 -11.10 -9.64
C GLU A 202 -17.51 -11.22 -8.23
N MET A 203 -16.69 -12.24 -8.01
CA MET A 203 -15.81 -12.29 -6.83
C MET A 203 -14.89 -11.07 -6.82
N THR A 204 -14.51 -10.63 -5.63
CA THR A 204 -13.44 -9.63 -5.48
C THR A 204 -12.10 -10.21 -5.92
N SER A 205 -11.11 -9.34 -6.14
CA SER A 205 -9.72 -9.77 -6.29
C SER A 205 -8.91 -9.42 -5.03
N TYR A 206 -7.59 -9.29 -5.13
CA TYR A 206 -6.69 -9.05 -3.99
C TYR A 206 -6.16 -7.61 -3.97
N CYS A 207 -6.71 -6.76 -4.81
CA CYS A 207 -6.27 -5.39 -5.02
C CYS A 207 -6.60 -4.50 -3.83
N SER A 208 -5.62 -3.76 -3.35
CA SER A 208 -5.89 -2.58 -2.52
C SER A 208 -6.30 -1.43 -3.45
N PRO A 209 -7.46 -0.79 -3.22
CA PRO A 209 -8.05 0.16 -4.15
C PRO A 209 -7.28 1.47 -4.26
N GLN A 210 -7.56 2.24 -5.31
CA GLN A 210 -7.09 3.60 -5.54
C GLN A 210 -8.25 4.58 -5.51
N LEU A 211 -8.02 5.79 -5.02
CA LEU A 211 -8.94 6.92 -5.10
C LEU A 211 -8.48 7.89 -6.18
N ILE A 212 -9.29 8.08 -7.22
CA ILE A 212 -9.08 9.14 -8.21
C ILE A 212 -9.94 10.33 -7.81
N LYS A 213 -9.31 11.49 -7.67
CA LYS A 213 -9.99 12.75 -7.35
C LYS A 213 -10.00 13.64 -8.60
N LEU A 214 -11.19 13.88 -9.15
CA LEU A 214 -11.42 14.81 -10.23
C LEU A 214 -12.23 16.01 -9.73
N GLN A 215 -12.24 17.10 -10.48
CA GLN A 215 -13.07 18.24 -10.13
C GLN A 215 -14.58 17.89 -10.12
N ALA A 216 -15.00 16.99 -11.00
CA ALA A 216 -16.40 16.59 -11.16
C ALA A 216 -16.83 15.54 -10.13
N ARG A 217 -15.95 14.64 -9.72
CA ARG A 217 -16.24 13.49 -8.85
C ARG A 217 -15.01 12.82 -8.29
N ASN A 218 -15.21 12.02 -7.26
CA ASN A 218 -14.20 11.05 -6.78
C ASN A 218 -14.58 9.65 -7.24
N ILE A 219 -13.58 8.86 -7.64
CA ILE A 219 -13.79 7.51 -8.18
C ILE A 219 -13.00 6.52 -7.35
N PHE A 220 -13.68 5.52 -6.80
CA PHE A 220 -13.08 4.34 -6.21
C PHE A 220 -12.72 3.36 -7.31
N VAL A 221 -11.45 2.98 -7.41
CA VAL A 221 -10.96 2.08 -8.46
C VAL A 221 -10.41 0.81 -7.83
N THR A 222 -10.97 -0.34 -8.19
CA THR A 222 -10.55 -1.65 -7.70
C THR A 222 -10.72 -2.73 -8.76
N PHE A 223 -10.23 -3.93 -8.48
CA PHE A 223 -10.47 -5.10 -9.32
C PHE A 223 -11.58 -5.99 -8.75
N SER A 224 -12.52 -6.39 -9.60
CA SER A 224 -13.19 -7.66 -9.48
C SER A 224 -12.35 -8.77 -10.13
N LYS A 225 -12.85 -10.01 -10.10
CA LYS A 225 -12.12 -11.16 -10.65
C LYS A 225 -11.66 -10.96 -12.10
N ASN A 226 -12.52 -10.40 -12.97
CA ASN A 226 -12.25 -10.33 -14.41
C ASN A 226 -12.17 -8.88 -14.93
N ALA A 227 -12.32 -7.85 -14.08
CA ALA A 227 -12.35 -6.47 -14.54
C ALA A 227 -11.81 -5.48 -13.52
N LEU A 228 -11.19 -4.41 -14.02
CA LEU A 228 -11.00 -3.17 -13.29
C LEU A 228 -12.33 -2.40 -13.27
N LEU A 229 -12.74 -1.90 -12.11
CA LEU A 229 -13.99 -1.16 -11.90
C LEU A 229 -13.70 0.27 -11.47
N GLY A 230 -14.44 1.23 -12.02
CA GLY A 230 -14.49 2.61 -11.54
C GLY A 230 -15.89 2.93 -11.01
N ILE A 231 -15.98 3.29 -9.74
CA ILE A 231 -17.23 3.46 -9.00
C ILE A 231 -17.25 4.88 -8.42
N ASP A 232 -18.36 5.61 -8.63
CA ASP A 232 -18.55 6.93 -8.01
C ASP A 232 -18.61 6.79 -6.49
N THR A 233 -17.75 7.50 -5.76
CA THR A 233 -17.73 7.41 -4.29
C THR A 233 -18.94 8.05 -3.62
N LYS A 234 -19.69 8.88 -4.35
CA LYS A 234 -20.85 9.59 -3.83
C LYS A 234 -22.02 8.65 -3.56
N ASP A 235 -22.34 7.79 -4.53
CA ASP A 235 -23.57 6.99 -4.54
C ASP A 235 -23.37 5.50 -4.91
N GLY A 236 -22.15 5.09 -5.23
CA GLY A 236 -21.84 3.71 -5.60
C GLY A 236 -22.17 3.37 -7.07
N ALA A 237 -22.47 4.35 -7.91
CA ALA A 237 -22.74 4.09 -9.32
C ALA A 237 -21.50 3.52 -10.03
N LEU A 238 -21.65 2.39 -10.72
CA LEU A 238 -20.60 1.86 -11.61
C LEU A 238 -20.50 2.77 -12.84
N LEU A 239 -19.39 3.50 -12.94
CA LEU A 239 -19.14 4.44 -14.04
C LEU A 239 -18.62 3.71 -15.27
N TRP A 240 -17.66 2.81 -15.06
CA TRP A 240 -17.02 2.04 -16.13
C TRP A 240 -16.40 0.75 -15.58
N SER A 241 -16.13 -0.17 -16.48
CA SER A 241 -15.33 -1.36 -16.23
C SER A 241 -14.40 -1.63 -17.41
N HIS A 242 -13.23 -2.20 -17.12
CA HIS A 242 -12.27 -2.65 -18.14
C HIS A 242 -11.98 -4.12 -17.95
N LYS A 243 -12.49 -4.94 -18.87
CA LYS A 243 -12.36 -6.41 -18.82
C LYS A 243 -10.91 -6.83 -19.01
N GLN A 244 -10.48 -7.79 -18.18
CA GLN A 244 -9.18 -8.42 -18.32
C GLN A 244 -9.22 -9.53 -19.36
N ASP A 245 -8.11 -9.68 -20.11
CA ASP A 245 -7.91 -10.87 -20.92
C ASP A 245 -7.19 -11.92 -20.08
N GLY A 246 -7.52 -13.18 -20.28
CA GLY A 246 -6.94 -14.29 -19.56
C GLY A 246 -7.81 -14.83 -18.43
N ASN A 247 -7.34 -15.88 -17.78
CA ASN A 247 -8.09 -16.59 -16.73
C ASN A 247 -7.51 -16.32 -15.32
N GLY A 248 -6.57 -15.40 -15.19
CA GLY A 248 -5.95 -15.06 -13.92
C GLY A 248 -6.91 -14.27 -13.03
N ASP A 249 -6.90 -14.57 -11.74
CA ASP A 249 -7.70 -13.88 -10.72
C ASP A 249 -6.83 -13.13 -9.69
N VAL A 250 -5.50 -13.19 -9.83
CA VAL A 250 -4.56 -12.62 -8.86
C VAL A 250 -4.16 -11.19 -9.27
N HIS A 251 -5.08 -10.25 -9.07
CA HIS A 251 -4.81 -8.83 -9.28
C HIS A 251 -4.48 -8.18 -7.93
N VAL A 252 -3.21 -7.97 -7.67
CA VAL A 252 -2.70 -7.48 -6.38
C VAL A 252 -2.17 -6.05 -6.44
N ASN A 253 -1.95 -5.52 -7.67
CA ASN A 253 -1.39 -4.20 -7.83
C ASN A 253 -2.46 -3.12 -7.69
N THR A 254 -2.21 -2.15 -6.82
CA THR A 254 -3.02 -0.93 -6.75
C THR A 254 -2.89 -0.16 -8.08
N PRO A 255 -3.98 0.19 -8.77
CA PRO A 255 -3.92 1.02 -9.94
C PRO A 255 -3.30 2.38 -9.65
N LEU A 256 -2.60 2.97 -10.60
CA LEU A 256 -2.03 4.31 -10.50
C LEU A 256 -2.81 5.26 -11.43
N PHE A 257 -3.18 6.43 -10.91
CA PHE A 257 -3.73 7.51 -11.72
C PHE A 257 -2.77 8.69 -11.75
N GLU A 258 -2.42 9.15 -12.95
CA GLU A 258 -1.55 10.30 -13.16
C GLU A 258 -1.85 10.93 -14.54
N ASP A 259 -1.96 12.25 -14.58
CA ASP A 259 -2.13 13.05 -15.80
C ASP A 259 -3.30 12.60 -16.70
N GLY A 260 -4.41 12.18 -16.11
CA GLY A 260 -5.60 11.73 -16.83
C GLY A 260 -5.52 10.28 -17.34
N TYR A 261 -4.50 9.53 -16.95
CA TYR A 261 -4.33 8.13 -17.31
C TYR A 261 -4.34 7.22 -16.08
N ILE A 262 -4.94 6.04 -16.25
CA ILE A 262 -4.90 4.95 -15.29
C ILE A 262 -3.91 3.91 -15.81
N TYR A 263 -2.96 3.54 -14.97
CA TYR A 263 -2.00 2.47 -15.22
C TYR A 263 -2.29 1.33 -14.26
N TYR A 264 -2.30 0.11 -14.75
CA TYR A 264 -2.39 -1.06 -13.89
C TYR A 264 -1.60 -2.24 -14.44
N ILE A 265 -1.25 -3.18 -13.59
CA ILE A 265 -0.58 -4.42 -13.93
C ILE A 265 -1.33 -5.54 -13.25
N THR A 266 -1.72 -6.56 -14.02
CA THR A 266 -2.36 -7.75 -13.49
C THR A 266 -1.33 -8.85 -13.25
N GLY A 267 -1.70 -9.86 -12.47
CA GLY A 267 -0.94 -11.09 -12.34
C GLY A 267 -1.39 -12.16 -13.32
N ASP A 268 -0.76 -13.32 -13.25
CA ASP A 268 -1.08 -14.53 -14.03
C ASP A 268 -1.10 -14.30 -15.56
N GLY A 269 -0.22 -13.43 -16.06
CA GLY A 269 -0.01 -13.23 -17.50
C GLY A 269 -1.02 -12.30 -18.20
N SER A 270 -1.94 -11.66 -17.47
CA SER A 270 -2.89 -10.72 -18.08
C SER A 270 -2.24 -9.40 -18.56
N GLY A 271 -1.13 -9.02 -17.94
CA GLY A 271 -0.30 -7.93 -18.43
C GLY A 271 -0.54 -6.57 -17.80
N SER A 272 0.13 -5.56 -18.39
CA SER A 272 0.02 -4.14 -18.04
C SER A 272 -0.84 -3.39 -19.05
N VAL A 273 -1.58 -2.38 -18.57
CA VAL A 273 -2.51 -1.59 -19.38
C VAL A 273 -2.42 -0.12 -19.01
N LYS A 274 -2.57 0.74 -20.02
CA LYS A 274 -2.80 2.19 -19.88
C LYS A 274 -4.17 2.53 -20.43
N LEU A 275 -4.99 3.17 -19.61
CA LEU A 275 -6.30 3.69 -19.98
C LEU A 275 -6.27 5.21 -19.91
N LYS A 276 -6.95 5.88 -20.84
CA LYS A 276 -7.26 7.30 -20.75
C LYS A 276 -8.61 7.45 -20.07
N LEU A 277 -8.67 8.24 -19.01
CA LEU A 277 -9.90 8.60 -18.33
C LEU A 277 -10.44 9.91 -18.88
N SER A 278 -11.76 10.00 -19.13
CA SER A 278 -12.41 11.26 -19.48
C SER A 278 -12.32 12.29 -18.35
N ASN A 279 -12.36 13.57 -18.68
CA ASN A 279 -12.25 14.66 -17.70
C ASN A 279 -13.35 14.63 -16.63
N ASP A 280 -14.53 14.14 -16.99
CA ASP A 280 -15.66 13.95 -16.06
C ASP A 280 -15.63 12.61 -15.32
N GLY A 281 -14.68 11.72 -15.65
CA GLY A 281 -14.48 10.43 -15.01
C GLY A 281 -15.47 9.34 -15.39
N THR A 282 -16.33 9.55 -16.39
CA THR A 282 -17.42 8.61 -16.72
C THR A 282 -17.05 7.56 -17.76
N THR A 283 -15.98 7.77 -18.51
CA THR A 283 -15.57 6.84 -19.57
C THR A 283 -14.06 6.61 -19.58
N ILE A 284 -13.66 5.44 -20.06
CA ILE A 284 -12.26 5.05 -20.25
C ILE A 284 -12.03 4.60 -21.69
N THR A 285 -10.80 4.78 -22.18
CA THR A 285 -10.35 4.29 -23.49
C THR A 285 -8.99 3.62 -23.32
N GLU A 286 -8.82 2.39 -23.80
CA GLU A 286 -7.54 1.71 -23.82
C GLU A 286 -6.57 2.44 -24.76
N VAL A 287 -5.38 2.78 -24.26
CA VAL A 287 -4.31 3.42 -25.03
C VAL A 287 -3.33 2.36 -25.51
N TRP A 288 -2.89 1.49 -24.60
CA TRP A 288 -2.07 0.34 -24.93
C TRP A 288 -2.20 -0.76 -23.87
N LYS A 289 -1.81 -1.97 -24.28
CA LYS A 289 -1.75 -3.17 -23.45
C LYS A 289 -0.50 -3.96 -23.78
N ASN A 290 0.12 -4.57 -22.78
CA ASN A 290 1.30 -5.42 -22.94
C ASN A 290 1.19 -6.65 -22.03
N SER A 291 0.97 -7.82 -22.64
CA SER A 291 0.81 -9.09 -21.93
C SER A 291 2.11 -9.67 -21.36
N ALA A 292 3.28 -9.08 -21.68
CA ALA A 292 4.55 -9.58 -21.17
C ALA A 292 4.83 -9.18 -19.72
N CYS A 293 4.15 -8.14 -19.18
CA CYS A 293 4.23 -7.78 -17.77
C CYS A 293 3.25 -8.60 -16.96
N ASP A 294 3.75 -9.27 -15.95
CA ASP A 294 2.95 -9.99 -14.95
C ASP A 294 3.53 -9.69 -13.56
N ASN A 295 2.72 -9.30 -12.61
CA ASN A 295 3.20 -9.04 -11.25
C ASN A 295 2.17 -9.45 -10.21
N THR A 296 2.46 -10.55 -9.48
CA THR A 296 1.65 -11.07 -8.38
C THR A 296 2.23 -10.77 -7.00
N MET A 297 3.31 -9.95 -6.93
CA MET A 297 3.93 -9.55 -5.65
C MET A 297 3.38 -8.22 -5.13
N GLY A 298 2.63 -7.51 -5.95
CA GLY A 298 2.10 -6.19 -5.67
C GLY A 298 3.15 -5.07 -5.85
N GLY A 299 2.67 -3.95 -6.36
CA GLY A 299 3.42 -2.71 -6.50
C GLY A 299 4.30 -2.63 -7.73
N PHE A 300 4.14 -1.54 -8.41
CA PHE A 300 5.04 -1.02 -9.43
C PHE A 300 5.30 0.46 -9.13
N ILE A 301 6.34 1.01 -9.71
CA ILE A 301 6.67 2.45 -9.62
C ILE A 301 6.61 3.02 -11.03
N LYS A 302 5.85 4.10 -11.21
CA LYS A 302 5.98 4.99 -12.37
C LYS A 302 6.85 6.17 -11.95
N LEU A 303 7.93 6.38 -12.69
CA LEU A 303 8.82 7.52 -12.54
C LEU A 303 9.09 8.09 -13.93
N ASP A 304 8.76 9.34 -14.13
CA ASP A 304 8.84 10.01 -15.43
C ASP A 304 8.12 9.20 -16.54
N ASN A 305 8.83 8.82 -17.56
CA ASN A 305 8.32 8.09 -18.71
C ASN A 305 8.44 6.56 -18.58
N TYR A 306 8.72 6.04 -17.39
CA TYR A 306 8.98 4.61 -17.22
C TYR A 306 8.21 4.00 -16.05
N ILE A 307 7.80 2.74 -16.24
CA ILE A 307 7.26 1.88 -15.19
C ILE A 307 8.33 0.84 -14.84
N TYR A 308 8.57 0.66 -13.54
CA TYR A 308 9.48 -0.34 -12.98
C TYR A 308 8.66 -1.39 -12.22
N THR A 309 8.73 -2.64 -12.64
CA THR A 309 7.90 -3.72 -12.08
C THR A 309 8.61 -5.06 -12.12
N ALA A 310 8.30 -5.93 -11.14
CA ALA A 310 8.76 -7.32 -11.17
C ALA A 310 7.91 -8.15 -12.12
N SER A 311 8.51 -9.19 -12.72
CA SER A 311 7.79 -10.26 -13.40
C SER A 311 7.74 -11.50 -12.49
N TYR A 312 6.54 -12.04 -12.31
CA TYR A 312 6.34 -13.27 -11.54
C TYR A 312 6.89 -14.48 -12.27
N GLY A 313 6.47 -14.67 -13.53
CA GLY A 313 6.83 -15.86 -14.30
C GLY A 313 8.31 -15.92 -14.67
N LYS A 314 8.92 -14.79 -15.07
CA LYS A 314 10.32 -14.74 -15.49
C LYS A 314 11.30 -14.43 -14.35
N ARG A 315 10.81 -13.99 -13.19
CA ARG A 315 11.61 -13.65 -11.98
C ARG A 315 12.70 -12.61 -12.26
N ILE A 316 12.34 -11.61 -13.07
CA ILE A 316 13.19 -10.46 -13.45
C ILE A 316 12.41 -9.18 -13.21
N TRP A 317 13.07 -8.05 -13.34
CA TRP A 317 12.46 -6.73 -13.29
C TRP A 317 12.46 -6.14 -14.69
N TYR A 318 11.32 -5.58 -15.09
CA TYR A 318 11.12 -4.88 -16.34
C TYR A 318 11.13 -3.38 -16.16
N ILE A 319 11.63 -2.70 -17.18
CA ILE A 319 11.43 -1.28 -17.41
C ILE A 319 10.54 -1.14 -18.63
N GLN A 320 9.41 -0.49 -18.48
CA GLN A 320 8.40 -0.31 -19.52
C GLN A 320 8.23 1.17 -19.85
N ASP A 321 8.24 1.53 -21.13
CA ASP A 321 7.98 2.88 -21.59
C ASP A 321 6.47 3.19 -21.49
N VAL A 322 6.09 4.28 -20.81
CA VAL A 322 4.67 4.64 -20.58
C VAL A 322 3.97 5.19 -21.80
N THR A 323 4.70 5.65 -22.82
CA THR A 323 4.10 6.18 -24.05
C THR A 323 3.67 5.06 -24.97
N THR A 324 4.53 4.05 -25.12
CA THR A 324 4.35 2.97 -26.09
C THR A 324 3.89 1.65 -25.49
N GLY A 325 4.00 1.49 -24.18
CA GLY A 325 3.75 0.22 -23.48
C GLY A 325 4.81 -0.87 -23.74
N LYS A 326 5.90 -0.56 -24.46
CA LYS A 326 6.97 -1.52 -24.78
C LYS A 326 7.93 -1.72 -23.62
N LEU A 327 8.40 -2.94 -23.44
CA LEU A 327 9.52 -3.23 -22.56
C LEU A 327 10.80 -2.70 -23.21
N VAL A 328 11.56 -1.90 -22.47
CA VAL A 328 12.78 -1.24 -22.98
C VAL A 328 14.05 -1.79 -22.36
N ASP A 329 13.96 -2.38 -21.16
CA ASP A 329 15.08 -3.04 -20.50
C ASP A 329 14.60 -4.04 -19.46
N SER A 330 15.52 -4.87 -18.94
CA SER A 330 15.25 -5.79 -17.82
C SER A 330 16.51 -6.09 -17.03
N ILE A 331 16.33 -6.41 -15.75
CA ILE A 331 17.43 -6.80 -14.86
C ILE A 331 17.07 -8.03 -14.01
N LYS A 332 18.04 -8.91 -13.78
CA LYS A 332 17.86 -10.05 -12.87
C LYS A 332 18.04 -9.60 -11.42
N PHE A 333 16.99 -9.70 -10.64
CA PHE A 333 17.04 -9.51 -9.19
C PHE A 333 15.95 -10.34 -8.48
N ASP A 334 15.44 -11.41 -9.15
CA ASP A 334 14.28 -12.19 -8.71
C ASP A 334 13.00 -11.35 -8.60
N LYS A 335 11.85 -11.94 -8.35
CA LYS A 335 10.58 -11.21 -8.18
C LYS A 335 10.45 -10.62 -6.77
N GLY A 336 9.70 -9.55 -6.64
CA GLY A 336 9.54 -8.88 -5.35
C GLY A 336 8.71 -7.61 -5.42
N THR A 337 8.82 -6.80 -4.39
CA THR A 337 8.11 -5.54 -4.22
C THR A 337 9.04 -4.35 -4.47
N THR A 338 8.47 -3.21 -4.90
CA THR A 338 9.27 -2.01 -5.18
C THR A 338 8.68 -0.77 -4.54
N ASN A 339 9.56 0.09 -4.05
CA ASN A 339 9.28 1.42 -3.54
C ASN A 339 10.26 2.43 -4.13
N LEU A 340 9.89 3.71 -4.07
CA LEU A 340 10.74 4.83 -4.46
C LEU A 340 10.88 5.78 -3.25
N ALA A 341 12.12 6.16 -2.95
CA ALA A 341 12.42 7.21 -1.97
C ALA A 341 13.75 7.87 -2.34
N ASP A 342 13.86 9.18 -2.13
CA ASP A 342 15.09 9.95 -2.37
C ASP A 342 15.74 9.66 -3.74
N SER A 343 14.88 9.60 -4.78
CA SER A 343 15.25 9.31 -6.19
C SER A 343 15.85 7.93 -6.44
N LEU A 344 15.74 6.99 -5.50
CA LEU A 344 16.23 5.62 -5.60
C LEU A 344 15.10 4.60 -5.48
N LEU A 345 15.21 3.51 -6.24
CA LEU A 345 14.32 2.38 -6.14
C LEU A 345 14.84 1.40 -5.07
N TYR A 346 13.96 1.00 -4.18
CA TYR A 346 14.19 -0.02 -3.16
C TYR A 346 13.45 -1.29 -3.56
N LEU A 347 14.19 -2.31 -3.98
CA LEU A 347 13.64 -3.58 -4.44
C LEU A 347 13.85 -4.65 -3.37
N TYR A 348 12.75 -5.23 -2.89
CA TYR A 348 12.79 -6.33 -1.91
C TYR A 348 12.29 -7.60 -2.56
N ASN A 349 13.17 -8.57 -2.77
CA ASN A 349 12.84 -9.78 -3.49
C ASN A 349 12.44 -10.96 -2.58
N GLU A 350 11.80 -11.98 -3.16
CA GLU A 350 11.29 -13.15 -2.42
C GLU A 350 12.38 -13.99 -1.75
N LYS A 351 13.66 -13.76 -2.06
CA LYS A 351 14.81 -14.40 -1.42
C LYS A 351 15.36 -13.59 -0.25
N GLY A 352 14.73 -12.47 0.07
CA GLY A 352 15.11 -11.61 1.18
C GLY A 352 16.23 -10.63 0.88
N GLN A 353 16.55 -10.39 -0.38
CA GLN A 353 17.51 -9.34 -0.74
C GLN A 353 16.81 -8.00 -0.86
N MET A 354 17.38 -6.99 -0.21
CA MET A 354 16.98 -5.59 -0.27
C MET A 354 18.03 -4.83 -1.08
N GLY A 355 17.66 -4.42 -2.29
CA GLY A 355 18.56 -3.71 -3.21
C GLY A 355 18.22 -2.23 -3.32
N ILE A 356 19.24 -1.39 -3.45
CA ILE A 356 19.13 -0.01 -3.94
C ILE A 356 19.45 -0.03 -5.43
N PHE A 357 18.55 0.57 -6.22
CA PHE A 357 18.73 0.72 -7.66
C PHE A 357 18.56 2.19 -8.05
N LYS A 358 19.46 2.67 -8.91
CA LYS A 358 19.38 4.01 -9.50
C LYS A 358 18.67 3.91 -10.85
N PRO A 359 17.52 4.59 -11.05
CA PRO A 359 16.91 4.73 -12.36
C PRO A 359 17.79 5.66 -13.23
N VAL A 360 18.05 5.26 -14.47
CA VAL A 360 18.86 6.02 -15.43
C VAL A 360 18.21 5.98 -16.80
N GLY A 361 17.21 6.86 -17.03
CA GLY A 361 16.40 6.84 -18.25
C GLY A 361 15.69 5.48 -18.42
N PRO A 362 15.82 4.83 -19.59
CA PRO A 362 15.15 3.54 -19.86
C PRO A 362 15.81 2.34 -19.15
N LYS A 363 16.74 2.57 -18.21
CA LYS A 363 17.47 1.52 -17.50
C LYS A 363 17.40 1.72 -16.00
N MET A 364 17.72 0.68 -15.25
CA MET A 364 18.05 0.81 -13.83
C MET A 364 19.35 0.06 -13.53
N LYS A 365 20.15 0.63 -12.62
CA LYS A 365 21.46 0.07 -12.23
C LYS A 365 21.44 -0.27 -10.74
N MET A 366 21.77 -1.52 -10.40
CA MET A 366 21.96 -1.90 -9.01
C MET A 366 23.17 -1.15 -8.43
N VAL A 367 22.97 -0.51 -7.29
CA VAL A 367 24.03 0.17 -6.54
C VAL A 367 24.60 -0.78 -5.50
N SER A 368 23.75 -1.35 -4.65
CA SER A 368 24.15 -2.31 -3.62
C SER A 368 22.95 -3.13 -3.18
N SER A 369 23.20 -4.24 -2.49
CA SER A 369 22.15 -5.04 -1.84
C SER A 369 22.66 -5.66 -0.55
N PHE A 370 21.73 -5.94 0.39
CA PHE A 370 21.99 -6.75 1.58
C PHE A 370 20.87 -7.76 1.78
N LYS A 371 21.10 -8.76 2.63
CA LYS A 371 20.12 -9.83 2.86
C LYS A 371 19.46 -9.69 4.22
N ILE A 372 18.12 -9.72 4.24
CA ILE A 372 17.33 -9.87 5.46
C ILE A 372 17.38 -11.33 5.88
N THR A 373 18.00 -11.59 7.03
CA THR A 373 18.22 -12.95 7.55
C THR A 373 17.36 -13.27 8.78
N ARG A 374 16.71 -12.26 9.36
CA ARG A 374 15.84 -12.37 10.52
C ARG A 374 14.39 -12.55 10.10
N GLY A 375 13.56 -13.14 10.96
CA GLY A 375 12.17 -13.41 10.69
C GLY A 375 11.90 -14.81 10.13
N THR A 376 10.71 -15.04 9.58
CA THR A 376 10.23 -16.35 9.13
C THR A 376 9.34 -16.24 7.90
N LYS A 377 9.07 -17.39 7.22
CA LYS A 377 8.17 -17.49 6.07
C LYS A 377 8.69 -16.79 4.82
N ALA A 378 7.79 -16.39 3.91
CA ALA A 378 8.13 -15.76 2.65
C ALA A 378 8.34 -14.25 2.78
N HIS A 379 9.18 -13.69 1.91
CA HIS A 379 9.50 -12.26 1.84
C HIS A 379 8.51 -11.53 0.91
N PHE A 380 7.23 -11.43 1.32
CA PHE A 380 6.17 -10.85 0.50
C PHE A 380 5.68 -9.47 0.98
N ALA A 381 6.02 -9.08 2.21
CA ALA A 381 5.63 -7.78 2.74
C ALA A 381 6.30 -6.63 1.96
N HIS A 382 5.57 -5.53 1.76
CA HIS A 382 6.16 -4.32 1.22
C HIS A 382 6.90 -3.56 2.33
N PRO A 383 8.17 -3.24 2.15
CA PRO A 383 8.90 -2.37 3.06
C PRO A 383 8.27 -0.98 3.14
N VAL A 384 8.46 -0.30 4.27
CA VAL A 384 8.01 1.08 4.49
C VAL A 384 9.22 1.93 4.83
N ILE A 385 9.31 3.12 4.23
CA ILE A 385 10.36 4.09 4.53
C ILE A 385 9.69 5.31 5.17
N CYS A 386 10.15 5.66 6.37
CA CYS A 386 9.54 6.75 7.14
C CYS A 386 10.56 7.35 8.11
N ASN A 387 10.80 8.66 8.01
CA ASN A 387 11.73 9.42 8.86
C ASN A 387 13.17 8.86 8.85
N GLY A 388 13.64 8.42 7.68
CA GLY A 388 14.97 7.84 7.50
C GLY A 388 15.13 6.44 8.11
N ILE A 389 14.03 5.76 8.38
CA ILE A 389 14.01 4.37 8.86
C ILE A 389 13.36 3.48 7.81
N LEU A 390 14.02 2.37 7.48
CA LEU A 390 13.48 1.30 6.65
C LEU A 390 12.87 0.23 7.55
N TYR A 391 11.56 0.08 7.49
CA TYR A 391 10.81 -0.96 8.18
C TYR A 391 10.57 -2.14 7.23
N VAL A 392 11.01 -3.32 7.65
CA VAL A 392 10.84 -4.56 6.89
C VAL A 392 10.13 -5.59 7.74
N ARG A 393 8.97 -6.05 7.28
CA ARG A 393 8.33 -7.21 7.89
C ARG A 393 8.81 -8.48 7.20
N HIS A 394 9.14 -9.50 8.00
CA HIS A 394 9.40 -10.85 7.53
C HIS A 394 8.71 -11.87 8.45
N GLY A 395 7.52 -12.30 8.03
CA GLY A 395 6.67 -13.21 8.82
C GLY A 395 6.33 -12.62 10.19
N LYS A 396 6.86 -13.23 11.25
CA LYS A 396 6.61 -12.82 12.64
C LYS A 396 7.41 -11.61 13.11
N SER A 397 8.46 -11.21 12.38
CA SER A 397 9.35 -10.12 12.78
C SER A 397 9.08 -8.83 12.02
N LEU A 398 9.12 -7.71 12.73
CA LEU A 398 9.25 -6.37 12.18
C LEU A 398 10.64 -5.84 12.53
N LEU A 399 11.38 -5.42 11.51
CA LEU A 399 12.76 -4.96 11.59
C LEU A 399 12.81 -3.48 11.23
N ALA A 400 13.53 -2.67 12.00
CA ALA A 400 13.76 -1.26 11.70
C ALA A 400 15.25 -1.00 11.51
N TYR A 401 15.61 -0.45 10.36
CA TYR A 401 16.99 -0.13 9.99
C TYR A 401 17.18 1.37 9.84
N ASP A 402 18.27 1.90 10.38
CA ASP A 402 18.69 3.28 10.15
C ASP A 402 19.26 3.42 8.74
N ILE A 403 18.60 4.21 7.91
CA ILE A 403 19.00 4.47 6.53
C ILE A 403 19.26 5.96 6.26
N LYS A 404 19.45 6.76 7.30
CA LYS A 404 19.82 8.17 7.16
C LYS A 404 21.27 8.29 6.67
N GLU A 405 21.48 9.18 5.73
CA GLU A 405 22.82 9.64 5.38
C GLU A 405 23.41 10.41 6.58
N LYS A 406 24.65 10.10 6.97
CA LYS A 406 25.32 10.71 8.13
C LYS A 406 26.16 11.91 7.71
#